data_13fb203dd4ec151a4703ada5fc938b11
#
_entry.id   13fb203dd4ec151a4703ada5fc938b11
#
_cell.length_a   1.000
_cell.length_b   1.000
_cell.length_c   1.000
_cell.angle_alpha   90.00
_cell.angle_beta   90.00
_cell.angle_gamma   90.00
#
_symmetry.space_group_name_H-M   'P 1'
#
loop_
_entity.id
_entity.type
_entity.pdbx_description
1 polymer ?
#
loop_
_entity_poly.entity_id
_entity_poly.type
_entity_poly.pdbx_seq_one_letter_code
_entity_poly.pdbx_strand_id
1 'polypeptide(L)'
;KFVIQPGKETVMDITSTLFPRKKVKKLGIAPLTSMFFYGENINIRPADNFRPEVHDSDGLMIALDTGEWIWRPLLDPKKLLVTSFQLRNPKGFGLFQRDRNFDDYQDLEAYFEKRPSTWVIPKKGWGKGWVELVEIPSGNERNDNIVAYWVPESFPSSFSYQLRWGPIDKRLPPLGRVVATRTSAGGEEGVKLYLIDFDGGKLSSLKGDAHVEAVVSVGGADLIGKQVEKNSVSGGWRLVLHVRKKEGTLEQMIPNVGPDDRPVELRASLRLGSEVLTETWSHVDPLL
;
A
#
# COMPACT_ATOMS: atom_id res chain seq x y z
N LYS A 1 24.51 12.66 9.85
CA LYS A 1 24.14 13.10 11.19
C LYS A 1 22.75 12.57 11.53
N PHE A 2 22.62 11.96 12.71
CA PHE A 2 21.36 11.50 13.27
C PHE A 2 21.11 12.26 14.57
N VAL A 3 19.89 12.75 14.76
CA VAL A 3 19.41 13.31 16.02
C VAL A 3 18.17 12.51 16.39
N ILE A 4 18.25 11.75 17.48
CA ILE A 4 17.23 10.79 17.88
C ILE A 4 16.55 11.29 19.14
N GLN A 5 15.23 11.37 19.12
CA GLN A 5 14.37 11.74 20.23
C GLN A 5 13.46 10.55 20.54
N PRO A 6 13.77 9.75 21.58
CA PRO A 6 12.94 8.64 21.99
C PRO A 6 11.64 9.14 22.62
N GLY A 7 10.57 8.37 22.47
CA GLY A 7 9.25 8.69 23.00
C GLY A 7 8.24 7.62 22.65
N LYS A 8 6.95 7.92 22.83
CA LYS A 8 5.86 7.06 22.36
C LYS A 8 5.96 6.81 20.84
N GLU A 9 6.35 7.84 20.10
CA GLU A 9 6.96 7.76 18.77
C GLU A 9 8.43 8.14 18.93
N THR A 10 9.34 7.35 18.36
CA THR A 10 10.73 7.76 18.19
C THR A 10 10.83 8.64 16.95
N VAL A 11 11.35 9.83 17.12
CA VAL A 11 11.57 10.81 16.04
C VAL A 11 13.06 10.91 15.76
N MET A 12 13.46 10.72 14.52
CA MET A 12 14.85 10.82 14.09
C MET A 12 14.98 11.85 12.97
N ASP A 13 15.81 12.88 13.21
CA ASP A 13 16.24 13.83 12.17
C ASP A 13 17.54 13.34 11.54
N ILE A 14 17.48 13.07 10.25
CA ILE A 14 18.59 12.50 9.48
C ILE A 14 19.06 13.54 8.44
N THR A 15 20.37 13.78 8.41
CA THR A 15 21.05 14.58 7.39
C THR A 15 22.21 13.77 6.85
N SER A 16 22.26 13.61 5.53
CA SER A 16 23.30 12.85 4.82
C SER A 16 23.97 13.71 3.77
N THR A 17 25.31 13.58 3.67
CA THR A 17 26.13 14.11 2.57
C THR A 17 26.79 12.94 1.87
N LEU A 18 26.72 12.90 0.55
CA LEU A 18 27.18 11.77 -0.25
C LEU A 18 28.47 12.12 -0.97
N PHE A 19 29.45 11.23 -0.90
CA PHE A 19 30.74 11.32 -1.55
C PHE A 19 30.97 10.10 -2.46
N PRO A 20 30.32 10.04 -3.65
CA PRO A 20 30.40 8.88 -4.52
C PRO A 20 31.82 8.72 -5.08
N ARG A 21 32.40 7.54 -4.91
CA ARG A 21 33.71 7.19 -5.50
C ARG A 21 33.60 6.67 -6.93
N LYS A 22 32.40 6.26 -7.36
CA LYS A 22 32.07 5.76 -8.68
C LYS A 22 30.69 6.27 -9.08
N LYS A 23 30.38 6.24 -10.38
CA LYS A 23 29.04 6.54 -10.87
C LYS A 23 28.04 5.51 -10.29
N VAL A 24 27.03 5.99 -9.60
CA VAL A 24 25.92 5.19 -9.08
C VAL A 24 24.77 5.26 -10.07
N LYS A 25 24.29 4.10 -10.53
CA LYS A 25 23.19 4.02 -11.51
C LYS A 25 21.83 4.28 -10.86
N LYS A 26 21.64 3.79 -9.65
CA LYS A 26 20.39 3.90 -8.89
C LYS A 26 20.73 4.06 -7.40
N LEU A 27 20.10 5.01 -6.75
CA LEU A 27 20.26 5.27 -5.31
C LEU A 27 18.89 5.19 -4.64
N GLY A 28 18.74 4.34 -3.63
CA GLY A 28 17.61 4.34 -2.73
C GLY A 28 17.88 5.20 -1.51
N ILE A 29 16.99 6.13 -1.19
CA ILE A 29 17.08 7.02 -0.03
C ILE A 29 16.00 6.66 0.98
N ALA A 30 16.34 6.73 2.27
CA ALA A 30 15.46 6.41 3.39
C ALA A 30 14.80 5.03 3.27
N PRO A 31 15.61 3.96 3.13
CA PRO A 31 15.06 2.61 2.99
C PRO A 31 14.34 2.19 4.27
N LEU A 32 13.20 1.55 4.07
CA LEU A 32 12.38 0.90 5.10
C LEU A 32 12.29 -0.57 4.76
N THR A 33 12.45 -1.42 5.76
CA THR A 33 12.27 -2.87 5.64
C THR A 33 11.13 -3.34 6.52
N SER A 34 10.42 -4.37 6.09
CA SER A 34 9.33 -4.99 6.84
C SER A 34 9.12 -6.42 6.36
N MET A 35 8.22 -7.13 7.03
CA MET A 35 7.80 -8.47 6.67
C MET A 35 6.30 -8.49 6.39
N PHE A 36 5.90 -9.18 5.32
CA PHE A 36 4.52 -9.53 5.00
C PHE A 36 4.49 -10.97 4.49
N PHE A 37 3.78 -11.84 5.19
CA PHE A 37 3.63 -13.23 4.80
C PHE A 37 2.23 -13.49 4.25
N TYR A 38 1.17 -13.14 4.97
CA TYR A 38 -0.21 -13.11 4.50
C TYR A 38 -1.08 -12.22 5.40
N GLY A 39 -2.21 -11.77 4.85
CA GLY A 39 -3.22 -10.96 5.52
C GLY A 39 -4.59 -11.15 4.86
N GLU A 40 -5.59 -10.38 5.26
CA GLU A 40 -6.98 -10.48 4.79
C GLU A 40 -7.16 -10.21 3.29
N ASN A 41 -6.15 -9.61 2.65
CA ASN A 41 -6.13 -9.29 1.22
C ASN A 41 -5.66 -10.47 0.34
N ILE A 42 -5.27 -11.59 0.93
CA ILE A 42 -4.79 -12.78 0.24
C ILE A 42 -5.66 -13.98 0.62
N ASN A 43 -6.19 -14.70 -0.38
CA ASN A 43 -7.03 -15.89 -0.14
C ASN A 43 -6.24 -17.15 0.25
N ILE A 44 -4.91 -17.08 0.31
CA ILE A 44 -4.05 -18.25 0.54
C ILE A 44 -3.36 -18.08 1.89
N ARG A 45 -3.90 -18.75 2.91
CA ARG A 45 -3.26 -18.94 4.20
C ARG A 45 -2.66 -20.35 4.25
N PRO A 46 -1.43 -20.54 4.80
CA PRO A 46 -0.90 -21.87 5.04
C PRO A 46 -1.87 -22.70 5.90
N ALA A 47 -2.16 -23.93 5.47
CA ALA A 47 -3.19 -24.77 6.10
C ALA A 47 -2.82 -25.20 7.53
N ASP A 48 -1.54 -25.18 7.87
CA ASP A 48 -0.98 -25.53 9.17
C ASP A 48 -0.79 -24.31 10.11
N ASN A 49 -1.22 -23.11 9.68
CA ASN A 49 -1.13 -21.90 10.47
C ASN A 49 -2.50 -21.47 11.01
N PHE A 50 -2.60 -21.34 12.34
CA PHE A 50 -3.86 -20.96 13.01
C PHE A 50 -4.11 -19.45 12.98
N ARG A 51 -3.06 -18.64 12.81
CA ARG A 51 -3.14 -17.18 12.84
C ARG A 51 -3.92 -16.66 11.62
N PRO A 52 -4.85 -15.70 11.77
CA PRO A 52 -5.55 -15.10 10.64
C PRO A 52 -4.59 -14.35 9.71
N GLU A 53 -3.64 -13.60 10.27
CA GLU A 53 -2.69 -12.76 9.56
C GLU A 53 -1.29 -12.87 10.15
N VAL A 54 -0.25 -12.65 9.33
CA VAL A 54 1.15 -12.65 9.76
C VAL A 54 1.91 -11.58 8.96
N HIS A 55 2.12 -10.42 9.57
CA HIS A 55 2.89 -9.32 8.96
C HIS A 55 3.30 -8.26 9.98
N ASP A 56 4.44 -7.61 9.75
CA ASP A 56 4.91 -6.45 10.52
C ASP A 56 4.33 -5.13 10.00
N SER A 57 3.94 -5.10 8.73
CA SER A 57 3.23 -3.98 8.10
C SER A 57 2.21 -4.55 7.11
N ASP A 58 1.05 -3.92 7.03
CA ASP A 58 -0.02 -4.29 6.11
C ASP A 58 -0.04 -3.46 4.82
N GLY A 59 0.61 -2.30 4.80
CA GLY A 59 0.61 -1.46 3.61
C GLY A 59 1.67 -0.38 3.54
N LEU A 60 1.93 0.07 2.31
CA LEU A 60 2.70 1.28 2.01
C LEU A 60 1.75 2.47 1.87
N MET A 61 2.00 3.54 2.61
CA MET A 61 1.30 4.81 2.47
C MET A 61 2.22 5.86 1.83
N ILE A 62 1.68 6.66 0.90
CA ILE A 62 2.40 7.74 0.23
C ILE A 62 1.54 9.00 0.25
N ALA A 63 2.11 10.13 0.66
CA ALA A 63 1.49 11.45 0.55
C ALA A 63 2.15 12.26 -0.56
N LEU A 64 1.36 12.66 -1.57
CA LEU A 64 1.82 13.41 -2.72
C LEU A 64 1.75 14.93 -2.47
N ASP A 65 2.52 15.69 -3.24
CA ASP A 65 2.46 17.16 -3.24
C ASP A 65 1.12 17.70 -3.78
N THR A 66 0.45 16.94 -4.64
CA THR A 66 -0.89 17.23 -5.16
C THR A 66 -2.00 17.18 -4.11
N GLY A 67 -1.73 16.60 -2.94
CA GLY A 67 -2.72 16.35 -1.89
C GLY A 67 -3.34 14.95 -1.93
N GLU A 68 -3.03 14.16 -2.94
CA GLU A 68 -3.42 12.76 -2.99
C GLU A 68 -2.66 11.94 -1.93
N TRP A 69 -3.35 10.99 -1.31
CA TRP A 69 -2.80 9.97 -0.45
C TRP A 69 -3.03 8.61 -1.10
N ILE A 70 -2.01 7.77 -1.12
CA ILE A 70 -2.08 6.41 -1.68
C ILE A 70 -1.90 5.41 -0.54
N TRP A 71 -2.75 4.40 -0.54
CA TRP A 71 -2.61 3.19 0.27
C TRP A 71 -2.41 1.99 -0.65
N ARG A 72 -1.30 1.29 -0.48
CA ARG A 72 -0.93 0.10 -1.22
C ARG A 72 -0.79 -1.07 -0.25
N PRO A 73 -1.85 -1.94 -0.13
CA PRO A 73 -1.74 -3.18 0.64
C PRO A 73 -0.57 -4.03 0.16
N LEU A 74 0.20 -4.60 1.08
CA LEU A 74 1.37 -5.43 0.76
C LEU A 74 0.94 -6.82 0.30
N LEU A 75 1.86 -7.49 -0.39
CA LEU A 75 1.69 -8.84 -0.91
C LEU A 75 2.94 -9.67 -0.60
N ASP A 76 2.76 -10.99 -0.52
CA ASP A 76 3.82 -11.97 -0.71
C ASP A 76 3.63 -12.61 -2.09
N PRO A 77 4.25 -12.07 -3.15
CA PRO A 77 4.02 -12.52 -4.51
C PRO A 77 4.79 -13.81 -4.82
N LYS A 78 4.35 -14.57 -5.81
CA LYS A 78 5.08 -15.77 -6.27
C LYS A 78 6.40 -15.47 -6.99
N LYS A 79 6.52 -14.27 -7.56
CA LYS A 79 7.73 -13.76 -8.25
C LYS A 79 8.05 -12.38 -7.68
N LEU A 80 9.32 -11.99 -7.74
CA LEU A 80 9.74 -10.63 -7.35
C LEU A 80 8.85 -9.57 -8.01
N LEU A 81 8.21 -8.76 -7.19
CA LEU A 81 7.37 -7.65 -7.64
C LEU A 81 8.01 -6.33 -7.25
N VAL A 82 8.16 -5.44 -8.22
CA VAL A 82 8.69 -4.09 -8.00
C VAL A 82 7.68 -3.08 -8.55
N THR A 83 7.12 -2.27 -7.65
CA THR A 83 6.17 -1.22 -8.00
C THR A 83 6.81 0.15 -7.81
N SER A 84 6.68 1.04 -8.81
CA SER A 84 7.25 2.38 -8.79
C SER A 84 6.16 3.44 -8.86
N PHE A 85 6.06 4.28 -7.83
CA PHE A 85 5.13 5.41 -7.78
C PHE A 85 5.88 6.68 -8.16
N GLN A 86 5.72 7.14 -9.41
CA GLN A 86 6.36 8.35 -9.90
C GLN A 86 5.68 9.58 -9.31
N LEU A 87 6.47 10.47 -8.73
CA LEU A 87 5.97 11.70 -8.12
C LEU A 87 7.07 12.75 -7.97
N ARG A 88 6.68 13.92 -7.52
CA ARG A 88 7.58 15.03 -7.25
C ARG A 88 7.41 15.48 -5.81
N ASN A 89 8.52 15.76 -5.13
CA ASN A 89 8.51 16.32 -3.77
C ASN A 89 7.53 15.59 -2.84
N PRO A 90 7.71 14.29 -2.55
CA PRO A 90 6.81 13.57 -1.66
C PRO A 90 6.65 14.31 -0.33
N LYS A 91 5.43 14.45 0.17
CA LYS A 91 5.18 14.93 1.52
C LYS A 91 5.54 13.89 2.58
N GLY A 92 5.51 12.63 2.18
CA GLY A 92 5.96 11.51 2.99
C GLY A 92 5.64 10.16 2.37
N PHE A 93 6.29 9.12 2.88
CA PHE A 93 5.97 7.72 2.60
C PHE A 93 6.36 6.85 3.79
N GLY A 94 5.73 5.69 3.92
CA GLY A 94 6.05 4.80 5.01
C GLY A 94 5.33 3.46 4.97
N LEU A 95 5.85 2.50 5.71
CA LEU A 95 5.25 1.19 5.94
C LEU A 95 4.43 1.23 7.24
N PHE A 96 3.17 0.84 7.13
CA PHE A 96 2.21 0.97 8.22
C PHE A 96 1.62 -0.37 8.62
N GLN A 97 1.51 -0.56 9.93
CA GLN A 97 0.67 -1.58 10.53
C GLN A 97 -0.62 -0.91 10.99
N ARG A 98 -1.73 -1.11 10.27
CA ARG A 98 -3.04 -0.52 10.55
C ARG A 98 -3.89 -1.43 11.41
N ASP A 99 -3.77 -2.74 11.21
CA ASP A 99 -4.45 -3.74 11.98
C ASP A 99 -3.81 -3.87 13.36
N ARG A 100 -4.61 -3.60 14.39
CA ARG A 100 -4.15 -3.42 15.77
C ARG A 100 -4.92 -4.26 16.77
N ASN A 101 -5.81 -5.15 16.31
CA ASN A 101 -6.52 -6.04 17.18
C ASN A 101 -5.72 -7.33 17.33
N PHE A 102 -5.67 -7.84 18.54
CA PHE A 102 -5.07 -9.16 18.81
C PHE A 102 -5.75 -10.27 18.00
N ASP A 103 -7.09 -10.14 17.79
CA ASP A 103 -7.87 -11.12 17.05
C ASP A 103 -7.46 -11.28 15.58
N ASP A 104 -6.83 -10.27 15.00
CA ASP A 104 -6.32 -10.33 13.62
C ASP A 104 -5.08 -11.26 13.52
N TYR A 105 -4.37 -11.49 14.62
CA TYR A 105 -3.09 -12.24 14.62
C TYR A 105 -3.10 -13.47 15.52
N GLN A 106 -3.70 -13.40 16.70
CA GLN A 106 -3.72 -14.49 17.73
C GLN A 106 -2.31 -14.97 18.15
N ASP A 107 -1.31 -14.07 18.11
CA ASP A 107 0.09 -14.40 18.36
C ASP A 107 0.61 -13.76 19.65
N LEU A 108 0.87 -14.57 20.66
CA LEU A 108 1.40 -14.14 21.96
C LEU A 108 2.92 -14.07 22.02
N GLU A 109 3.63 -14.43 20.93
CA GLU A 109 5.09 -14.38 20.85
C GLU A 109 5.55 -13.16 20.02
N ALA A 110 5.05 -13.01 18.80
CA ALA A 110 5.45 -11.96 17.88
C ALA A 110 4.76 -10.62 18.12
N TYR A 111 3.53 -10.64 18.68
CA TYR A 111 2.72 -9.44 18.97
C TYR A 111 2.62 -8.50 17.75
N PHE A 112 2.21 -9.04 16.61
CA PHE A 112 2.15 -8.27 15.35
C PHE A 112 1.28 -7.02 15.45
N GLU A 113 0.21 -7.05 16.25
CA GLU A 113 -0.65 -5.90 16.51
C GLU A 113 0.09 -4.72 17.17
N LYS A 114 1.28 -4.95 17.76
CA LYS A 114 2.12 -3.93 18.41
C LYS A 114 3.28 -3.46 17.54
N ARG A 115 3.48 -4.05 16.36
CA ARG A 115 4.58 -3.69 15.47
C ARG A 115 4.52 -2.20 15.08
N PRO A 116 5.64 -1.49 15.08
CA PRO A 116 5.65 -0.07 14.79
C PRO A 116 5.38 0.20 13.31
N SER A 117 4.66 1.28 13.02
CA SER A 117 4.66 1.90 11.70
C SER A 117 5.87 2.82 11.54
N THR A 118 6.23 3.11 10.29
CA THR A 118 7.30 4.04 9.96
C THR A 118 6.78 5.13 9.02
N TRP A 119 7.27 6.36 9.17
CA TRP A 119 6.90 7.47 8.29
C TRP A 119 8.09 8.36 8.02
N VAL A 120 8.50 8.44 6.76
CA VAL A 120 9.55 9.32 6.24
C VAL A 120 8.95 10.64 5.80
N ILE A 121 9.46 11.74 6.32
CA ILE A 121 9.05 13.11 5.98
C ILE A 121 10.27 13.82 5.39
N PRO A 122 10.34 14.05 4.08
CA PRO A 122 11.41 14.81 3.46
C PRO A 122 11.54 16.21 4.07
N LYS A 123 12.74 16.63 4.40
CA LYS A 123 13.05 18.01 4.73
C LYS A 123 13.62 18.68 3.49
N LYS A 124 13.01 19.76 3.03
CA LYS A 124 13.22 20.38 1.71
C LYS A 124 12.72 19.48 0.57
N GLY A 125 12.53 20.02 -0.60
CA GLY A 125 12.06 19.27 -1.76
C GLY A 125 13.09 18.23 -2.22
N TRP A 126 12.68 16.99 -2.43
CA TRP A 126 13.52 15.92 -2.98
C TRP A 126 13.50 15.85 -4.51
N GLY A 127 12.75 16.75 -5.16
CA GLY A 127 12.66 16.84 -6.62
C GLY A 127 11.77 15.74 -7.22
N LYS A 128 12.02 15.43 -8.48
CA LYS A 128 11.40 14.33 -9.22
C LYS A 128 12.07 13.00 -8.87
N GLY A 129 11.28 11.95 -8.89
CA GLY A 129 11.72 10.59 -8.62
C GLY A 129 10.53 9.66 -8.41
N TRP A 130 10.73 8.59 -7.68
CA TRP A 130 9.66 7.65 -7.37
C TRP A 130 9.88 6.99 -6.00
N VAL A 131 8.79 6.66 -5.34
CA VAL A 131 8.81 5.68 -4.25
C VAL A 131 8.76 4.31 -4.88
N GLU A 132 9.73 3.47 -4.55
CA GLU A 132 9.80 2.09 -5.03
C GLU A 132 9.46 1.15 -3.88
N LEU A 133 8.55 0.22 -4.17
CA LEU A 133 8.18 -0.89 -3.30
C LEU A 133 8.69 -2.17 -3.92
N VAL A 134 9.48 -2.92 -3.17
CA VAL A 134 10.01 -4.24 -3.56
C VAL A 134 9.36 -5.27 -2.65
N GLU A 135 8.67 -6.24 -3.25
CA GLU A 135 8.00 -7.34 -2.59
C GLU A 135 8.66 -8.63 -3.06
N ILE A 136 9.39 -9.29 -2.16
CA ILE A 136 10.23 -10.46 -2.45
C ILE A 136 9.44 -11.71 -2.02
N PRO A 137 9.31 -12.74 -2.87
CA PRO A 137 8.68 -13.99 -2.47
C PRO A 137 9.29 -14.55 -1.18
N SER A 138 8.45 -14.87 -0.20
CA SER A 138 8.87 -15.49 1.06
C SER A 138 8.00 -16.69 1.38
N GLY A 139 8.63 -17.82 1.69
CA GLY A 139 7.91 -19.02 2.13
C GLY A 139 7.66 -19.07 3.64
N ASN A 140 8.02 -18.01 4.37
CA ASN A 140 7.88 -17.95 5.83
C ASN A 140 8.04 -16.51 6.35
N GLU A 141 7.69 -16.30 7.62
CA GLU A 141 7.72 -15.03 8.34
C GLU A 141 9.10 -14.57 8.85
N ARG A 142 10.15 -15.36 8.64
CA ARG A 142 11.49 -15.08 9.22
C ARG A 142 12.30 -14.07 8.41
N ASN A 143 11.87 -13.77 7.19
CA ASN A 143 12.60 -12.92 6.26
C ASN A 143 11.87 -11.58 6.10
N ASP A 144 12.60 -10.49 6.27
CA ASP A 144 12.13 -9.16 5.85
C ASP A 144 12.06 -9.14 4.32
N ASN A 145 10.87 -9.39 3.79
CA ASN A 145 10.64 -9.53 2.35
C ASN A 145 10.07 -8.26 1.69
N ILE A 146 9.89 -7.20 2.46
CA ILE A 146 9.34 -5.92 1.99
C ILE A 146 10.41 -4.84 2.12
N VAL A 147 10.64 -4.08 1.05
CA VAL A 147 11.52 -2.91 1.07
C VAL A 147 10.85 -1.74 0.36
N ALA A 148 10.83 -0.57 0.98
CA ALA A 148 10.35 0.67 0.35
C ALA A 148 11.40 1.77 0.49
N TYR A 149 11.62 2.57 -0.57
CA TYR A 149 12.58 3.66 -0.57
C TYR A 149 12.28 4.69 -1.65
N TRP A 150 12.83 5.89 -1.49
CA TRP A 150 12.80 6.93 -2.52
C TRP A 150 13.97 6.77 -3.49
N VAL A 151 13.69 6.85 -4.79
CA VAL A 151 14.70 6.91 -5.85
C VAL A 151 14.65 8.28 -6.52
N PRO A 152 15.64 9.15 -6.33
CA PRO A 152 15.70 10.44 -7.01
C PRO A 152 16.03 10.28 -8.50
N GLU A 153 15.37 11.06 -9.36
CA GLU A 153 15.69 11.12 -10.80
C GLU A 153 17.14 11.59 -11.03
N SER A 154 17.61 12.51 -10.19
CA SER A 154 18.98 13.02 -10.22
C SER A 154 19.71 12.72 -8.93
N PHE A 155 20.98 12.32 -9.00
CA PHE A 155 21.81 12.01 -7.85
C PHE A 155 22.01 13.24 -6.96
N PRO A 156 21.54 13.24 -5.69
CA PRO A 156 21.73 14.36 -4.78
C PRO A 156 23.10 14.32 -4.13
N SER A 157 23.72 15.47 -3.91
CA SER A 157 24.94 15.58 -3.08
C SER A 157 24.63 15.48 -1.58
N SER A 158 23.44 15.86 -1.19
CA SER A 158 22.95 15.78 0.18
C SER A 158 21.43 15.67 0.23
N PHE A 159 20.92 15.10 1.29
CA PHE A 159 19.48 15.07 1.59
C PHE A 159 19.23 15.03 3.09
N SER A 160 18.02 15.40 3.47
CA SER A 160 17.59 15.33 4.86
C SER A 160 16.12 14.95 4.96
N TYR A 161 15.78 14.23 6.02
CA TYR A 161 14.42 13.82 6.34
C TYR A 161 14.24 13.59 7.82
N GLN A 162 12.99 13.56 8.23
CA GLN A 162 12.60 13.07 9.54
C GLN A 162 12.01 11.68 9.37
N LEU A 163 12.44 10.71 10.16
CA LEU A 163 11.81 9.42 10.30
C LEU A 163 11.05 9.38 11.63
N ARG A 164 9.79 9.02 11.56
CA ARG A 164 8.97 8.69 12.73
C ARG A 164 8.79 7.18 12.78
N TRP A 165 8.90 6.63 13.97
CA TRP A 165 8.80 5.20 14.21
C TRP A 165 8.03 4.94 15.50
N GLY A 166 6.94 4.17 15.40
CA GLY A 166 6.06 3.87 16.53
C GLY A 166 4.61 3.65 16.13
N PRO A 167 3.68 3.73 17.06
CA PRO A 167 2.24 3.69 16.78
C PRO A 167 1.82 5.02 16.15
N ILE A 168 2.19 5.22 14.87
CA ILE A 168 1.92 6.47 14.17
C ILE A 168 0.42 6.72 14.11
N ASP A 169 0.08 7.96 14.38
CA ASP A 169 -1.25 8.48 14.63
C ASP A 169 -2.28 8.09 13.56
N LYS A 170 -3.45 7.70 14.04
CA LYS A 170 -4.67 7.48 13.26
C LYS A 170 -5.16 8.71 12.46
N ARG A 171 -4.47 9.87 12.58
CA ARG A 171 -4.74 11.10 11.83
C ARG A 171 -4.18 11.11 10.40
N LEU A 172 -3.37 10.11 10.02
CA LEU A 172 -2.88 9.98 8.66
C LEU A 172 -3.58 8.81 7.94
N PRO A 173 -4.16 9.06 6.77
CA PRO A 173 -4.36 10.37 6.13
C PRO A 173 -5.44 11.21 6.83
N PRO A 174 -5.53 12.53 6.53
CA PRO A 174 -6.60 13.38 7.06
C PRO A 174 -7.98 13.11 6.41
N LEU A 175 -8.06 12.13 5.53
CA LEU A 175 -9.25 11.69 4.78
C LEU A 175 -9.75 10.35 5.36
N GLY A 176 -10.83 9.84 4.79
CA GLY A 176 -11.20 8.44 4.97
C GLY A 176 -10.08 7.52 4.49
N ARG A 177 -9.86 6.43 5.20
CA ARG A 177 -8.78 5.48 4.92
C ARG A 177 -9.33 4.09 4.63
N VAL A 178 -8.57 3.30 3.90
CA VAL A 178 -8.80 1.88 3.76
C VAL A 178 -8.57 1.21 5.12
N VAL A 179 -9.55 0.45 5.58
CA VAL A 179 -9.46 -0.31 6.84
C VAL A 179 -9.43 -1.81 6.60
N ALA A 180 -9.79 -2.25 5.40
CA ALA A 180 -9.63 -3.65 5.00
C ALA A 180 -9.65 -3.78 3.47
N THR A 181 -8.92 -4.76 2.97
CA THR A 181 -8.99 -5.21 1.58
C THR A 181 -9.18 -6.72 1.58
N ARG A 182 -10.24 -7.22 0.92
CA ARG A 182 -10.49 -8.66 0.80
C ARG A 182 -10.72 -9.02 -0.66
N THR A 183 -10.30 -10.23 -1.03
CA THR A 183 -10.47 -10.73 -2.39
C THR A 183 -11.20 -12.09 -2.37
N SER A 184 -11.96 -12.38 -3.41
CA SER A 184 -12.57 -13.70 -3.62
C SER A 184 -12.82 -13.97 -5.10
N ALA A 185 -13.21 -15.20 -5.44
CA ALA A 185 -13.75 -15.52 -6.76
C ALA A 185 -15.06 -14.77 -6.99
N GLY A 186 -15.30 -14.31 -8.22
CA GLY A 186 -16.44 -13.46 -8.59
C GLY A 186 -17.72 -14.21 -9.01
N GLY A 187 -17.79 -15.52 -8.82
CA GLY A 187 -18.94 -16.34 -9.21
C GLY A 187 -19.00 -16.70 -10.70
N GLU A 188 -18.30 -15.96 -11.55
CA GLU A 188 -18.08 -16.27 -12.97
C GLU A 188 -16.62 -16.61 -13.21
N GLU A 189 -16.34 -17.46 -14.21
CA GLU A 189 -14.97 -17.82 -14.59
C GLU A 189 -14.18 -16.58 -15.01
N GLY A 190 -12.93 -16.47 -14.52
CA GLY A 190 -12.04 -15.34 -14.81
C GLY A 190 -12.42 -14.01 -14.12
N VAL A 191 -13.48 -13.98 -13.31
CA VAL A 191 -13.85 -12.79 -12.53
C VAL A 191 -13.34 -12.91 -11.10
N LYS A 192 -12.71 -11.84 -10.63
CA LYS A 192 -12.26 -11.67 -9.24
C LYS A 192 -12.98 -10.51 -8.57
N LEU A 193 -13.34 -10.70 -7.31
CA LEU A 193 -13.94 -9.67 -6.46
C LEU A 193 -12.86 -9.02 -5.60
N TYR A 194 -12.95 -7.70 -5.47
CA TYR A 194 -12.22 -6.92 -4.48
C TYR A 194 -13.23 -6.18 -3.62
N LEU A 195 -13.15 -6.39 -2.32
CA LEU A 195 -13.95 -5.70 -1.31
C LEU A 195 -13.03 -4.77 -0.54
N ILE A 196 -13.25 -3.48 -0.67
CA ILE A 196 -12.43 -2.46 -0.03
C ILE A 196 -13.31 -1.71 0.97
N ASP A 197 -12.98 -1.80 2.23
CA ASP A 197 -13.66 -1.10 3.31
C ASP A 197 -12.93 0.20 3.64
N PHE A 198 -13.68 1.30 3.67
CA PHE A 198 -13.21 2.63 4.00
C PHE A 198 -13.90 3.16 5.24
N ASP A 199 -13.14 3.84 6.11
CA ASP A 199 -13.67 4.52 7.29
C ASP A 199 -12.84 5.76 7.64
N GLY A 200 -13.41 6.63 8.48
CA GLY A 200 -12.74 7.82 8.99
C GLY A 200 -12.99 9.08 8.16
N GLY A 201 -12.40 10.18 8.62
CA GLY A 201 -12.58 11.49 7.99
C GLY A 201 -14.06 11.90 7.92
N LYS A 202 -14.41 12.64 6.87
CA LYS A 202 -15.80 13.07 6.61
C LYS A 202 -16.71 11.88 6.27
N LEU A 203 -16.15 10.81 5.75
CA LEU A 203 -16.88 9.61 5.31
C LEU A 203 -17.72 9.00 6.45
N SER A 204 -17.18 8.94 7.67
CA SER A 204 -17.88 8.37 8.84
C SER A 204 -19.15 9.12 9.22
N SER A 205 -19.22 10.43 8.93
CA SER A 205 -20.39 11.27 9.25
C SER A 205 -21.51 11.23 8.21
N LEU A 206 -21.26 10.63 7.03
CA LEU A 206 -22.26 10.56 5.96
C LEU A 206 -23.33 9.53 6.28
N LYS A 207 -24.58 9.87 5.97
CA LYS A 207 -25.73 8.96 6.07
C LYS A 207 -25.71 7.94 4.94
N GLY A 208 -26.41 6.82 5.10
CA GLY A 208 -26.46 5.74 4.12
C GLY A 208 -27.11 6.12 2.78
N ASP A 209 -27.92 7.17 2.75
CA ASP A 209 -28.57 7.74 1.55
C ASP A 209 -27.68 8.76 0.82
N ALA A 210 -26.49 9.08 1.33
CA ALA A 210 -25.54 9.97 0.65
C ALA A 210 -25.07 9.35 -0.65
N HIS A 211 -25.06 10.13 -1.73
CA HIS A 211 -24.63 9.68 -3.06
C HIS A 211 -23.10 9.64 -3.16
N VAL A 212 -22.51 8.65 -2.49
CA VAL A 212 -21.06 8.38 -2.54
C VAL A 212 -20.73 7.59 -3.77
N GLU A 213 -19.78 8.06 -4.56
CA GLU A 213 -19.34 7.43 -5.81
C GLU A 213 -17.91 6.93 -5.69
N ALA A 214 -17.62 5.83 -6.40
CA ALA A 214 -16.25 5.35 -6.58
C ALA A 214 -15.65 5.85 -7.89
N VAL A 215 -14.45 6.41 -7.80
CA VAL A 215 -13.55 6.65 -8.94
C VAL A 215 -12.62 5.45 -9.03
N VAL A 216 -12.67 4.73 -10.16
CA VAL A 216 -11.92 3.48 -10.34
C VAL A 216 -11.11 3.54 -11.63
N SER A 217 -9.87 3.09 -11.58
CA SER A 217 -9.02 2.85 -12.75
C SER A 217 -8.52 1.41 -12.72
N VAL A 218 -8.56 0.74 -13.85
CA VAL A 218 -8.14 -0.67 -14.03
C VAL A 218 -7.19 -0.75 -15.22
N GLY A 219 -5.99 -1.28 -14.99
CA GLY A 219 -4.99 -1.59 -16.01
C GLY A 219 -4.83 -3.10 -16.18
N GLY A 220 -4.80 -3.60 -17.42
CA GLY A 220 -4.60 -5.03 -17.70
C GLY A 220 -5.84 -5.91 -17.54
N ALA A 221 -6.99 -5.35 -17.15
CA ALA A 221 -8.25 -6.05 -16.96
C ALA A 221 -9.46 -5.17 -17.33
N ASP A 222 -10.65 -5.74 -17.28
CA ASP A 222 -11.93 -5.04 -17.48
C ASP A 222 -12.69 -4.93 -16.15
N LEU A 223 -13.20 -3.73 -15.87
CA LEU A 223 -14.12 -3.52 -14.77
C LEU A 223 -15.53 -3.95 -15.21
N ILE A 224 -15.99 -5.10 -14.70
CA ILE A 224 -17.30 -5.67 -15.04
C ILE A 224 -18.41 -5.01 -14.24
N GLY A 225 -18.13 -4.67 -13.00
CA GLY A 225 -19.08 -4.00 -12.11
C GLY A 225 -18.42 -3.32 -10.93
N LYS A 226 -19.11 -2.32 -10.38
CA LYS A 226 -18.74 -1.68 -9.12
C LYS A 226 -19.98 -1.32 -8.32
N GLN A 227 -19.89 -1.45 -7.01
CA GLN A 227 -20.94 -1.09 -6.07
C GLN A 227 -20.33 -0.37 -4.87
N VAL A 228 -20.98 0.70 -4.41
CA VAL A 228 -20.62 1.43 -3.20
C VAL A 228 -21.81 1.37 -2.24
N GLU A 229 -21.57 0.96 -1.01
CA GLU A 229 -22.62 0.85 -0.01
C GLU A 229 -22.13 1.23 1.39
N LYS A 230 -23.04 1.77 2.20
CA LYS A 230 -22.81 2.04 3.62
C LYS A 230 -22.78 0.71 4.36
N ASN A 231 -21.69 0.46 5.10
CA ASN A 231 -21.62 -0.68 6.02
C ASN A 231 -22.36 -0.31 7.32
N SER A 232 -23.55 -0.85 7.49
CA SER A 232 -24.39 -0.57 8.68
C SER A 232 -23.83 -1.15 9.99
N VAL A 233 -22.88 -2.11 9.90
CA VAL A 233 -22.25 -2.76 11.06
C VAL A 233 -21.07 -1.94 11.56
N SER A 234 -20.13 -1.60 10.68
CA SER A 234 -18.93 -0.84 11.05
C SER A 234 -19.13 0.66 11.06
N GLY A 235 -20.16 1.17 10.35
CA GLY A 235 -20.36 2.59 10.10
C GLY A 235 -19.50 3.16 8.97
N GLY A 236 -18.63 2.36 8.37
CA GLY A 236 -17.83 2.72 7.21
C GLY A 236 -18.58 2.58 5.87
N TRP A 237 -17.82 2.55 4.78
CA TRP A 237 -18.32 2.36 3.43
C TRP A 237 -17.55 1.27 2.72
N ARG A 238 -18.25 0.42 1.98
CA ARG A 238 -17.67 -0.68 1.20
C ARG A 238 -17.74 -0.39 -0.28
N LEU A 239 -16.63 -0.55 -0.96
CA LEU A 239 -16.56 -0.63 -2.40
C LEU A 239 -16.34 -2.10 -2.82
N VAL A 240 -17.19 -2.59 -3.70
CA VAL A 240 -17.05 -3.91 -4.32
C VAL A 240 -16.71 -3.69 -5.79
N LEU A 241 -15.64 -4.33 -6.26
CA LEU A 241 -15.23 -4.33 -7.66
C LEU A 241 -15.28 -5.76 -8.20
N HIS A 242 -15.88 -5.90 -9.38
CA HIS A 242 -15.84 -7.12 -10.19
C HIS A 242 -14.89 -6.88 -11.34
N VAL A 243 -13.80 -7.63 -11.39
CA VAL A 243 -12.74 -7.41 -12.38
C VAL A 243 -12.48 -8.71 -13.12
N ARG A 244 -12.47 -8.65 -14.46
CA ARG A 244 -12.15 -9.78 -15.34
C ARG A 244 -10.85 -9.51 -16.07
N LYS A 245 -9.91 -10.46 -16.01
CA LYS A 245 -8.69 -10.40 -16.80
C LYS A 245 -9.01 -10.31 -18.28
N LYS A 246 -8.32 -9.44 -19.00
CA LYS A 246 -8.43 -9.39 -20.47
C LYS A 246 -7.83 -10.64 -21.07
N GLU A 247 -8.63 -11.37 -21.82
CA GLU A 247 -8.13 -12.47 -22.64
C GLU A 247 -7.20 -11.93 -23.74
N GLY A 248 -6.05 -12.56 -23.87
CA GLY A 248 -4.94 -12.37 -24.76
C GLY A 248 -5.10 -11.49 -26.01
N THR A 249 -4.73 -10.21 -25.91
CA THR A 249 -4.45 -9.39 -27.08
C THR A 249 -2.95 -9.12 -27.29
N LEU A 250 -2.06 -9.78 -26.56
CA LEU A 250 -0.61 -9.47 -26.56
C LEU A 250 0.33 -10.62 -26.93
N GLU A 251 -0.18 -11.83 -27.23
CA GLU A 251 0.63 -12.89 -27.87
C GLU A 251 1.28 -12.44 -29.19
N GLN A 252 0.75 -11.38 -29.80
CA GLN A 252 1.21 -10.88 -31.09
C GLN A 252 2.29 -9.80 -31.01
N MET A 253 2.60 -9.22 -29.85
CA MET A 253 3.48 -8.03 -29.77
C MET A 253 4.81 -8.20 -29.06
N ILE A 254 5.00 -9.18 -28.19
CA ILE A 254 6.28 -9.39 -27.49
C ILE A 254 6.62 -10.87 -27.46
N PRO A 255 7.65 -11.31 -28.18
CA PRO A 255 8.14 -12.71 -28.09
C PRO A 255 8.57 -13.03 -26.65
N ASN A 256 8.13 -14.16 -26.13
CA ASN A 256 8.48 -14.72 -24.80
C ASN A 256 7.81 -14.08 -23.56
N VAL A 257 6.79 -13.24 -23.68
CA VAL A 257 5.93 -12.87 -22.58
C VAL A 257 4.58 -13.53 -22.79
N GLY A 258 4.28 -14.54 -22.00
CA GLY A 258 2.96 -15.19 -22.00
C GLY A 258 1.86 -14.21 -21.59
N PRO A 259 0.61 -14.36 -22.09
CA PRO A 259 -0.51 -13.47 -21.74
C PRO A 259 -0.83 -13.45 -20.23
N ASP A 260 -0.40 -14.47 -19.50
CA ASP A 260 -0.69 -14.66 -18.08
C ASP A 260 0.29 -13.97 -17.11
N ASP A 261 1.36 -13.36 -17.61
CA ASP A 261 2.44 -12.82 -16.74
C ASP A 261 2.29 -11.33 -16.36
N ARG A 262 1.28 -10.61 -16.88
CA ARG A 262 1.09 -9.22 -16.52
C ARG A 262 0.20 -9.07 -15.30
N PRO A 263 0.67 -8.34 -14.29
CA PRO A 263 -0.18 -8.02 -13.15
C PRO A 263 -1.31 -7.08 -13.59
N VAL A 264 -2.46 -7.22 -12.97
CA VAL A 264 -3.56 -6.26 -13.07
C VAL A 264 -3.32 -5.13 -12.08
N GLU A 265 -3.42 -3.88 -12.55
CA GLU A 265 -3.29 -2.69 -11.72
C GLU A 265 -4.66 -2.08 -11.44
N LEU A 266 -4.96 -1.83 -10.18
CA LEU A 266 -6.21 -1.28 -9.71
C LEU A 266 -5.96 -0.04 -8.88
N ARG A 267 -6.80 1.00 -9.07
CA ARG A 267 -6.84 2.17 -8.19
C ARG A 267 -8.28 2.55 -7.93
N ALA A 268 -8.62 2.90 -6.70
CA ALA A 268 -9.95 3.32 -6.33
C ALA A 268 -9.95 4.33 -5.18
N SER A 269 -10.87 5.28 -5.22
CA SER A 269 -11.17 6.21 -4.13
C SER A 269 -12.66 6.55 -4.11
N LEU A 270 -13.16 7.06 -2.99
CA LEU A 270 -14.54 7.50 -2.84
C LEU A 270 -14.62 9.03 -2.87
N ARG A 271 -15.72 9.55 -3.47
CA ARG A 271 -16.01 10.98 -3.56
C ARG A 271 -17.49 11.28 -3.31
N LEU A 272 -17.78 12.53 -2.97
CA LEU A 272 -19.14 13.10 -2.92
C LEU A 272 -19.17 14.32 -3.84
N GLY A 273 -19.79 14.20 -5.00
CA GLY A 273 -19.69 15.21 -6.05
C GLY A 273 -18.23 15.41 -6.49
N SER A 274 -17.69 16.62 -6.34
CA SER A 274 -16.28 16.93 -6.65
C SER A 274 -15.33 16.71 -5.47
N GLU A 275 -15.84 16.47 -4.27
CA GLU A 275 -15.02 16.32 -3.06
C GLU A 275 -14.47 14.90 -2.92
N VAL A 276 -13.16 14.78 -2.80
CA VAL A 276 -12.49 13.51 -2.50
C VAL A 276 -12.66 13.19 -1.02
N LEU A 277 -13.22 12.03 -0.70
CA LEU A 277 -13.52 11.60 0.66
C LEU A 277 -12.46 10.70 1.26
N THR A 278 -11.71 9.96 0.43
CA THR A 278 -10.80 8.93 0.90
C THR A 278 -9.42 9.07 0.27
N GLU A 279 -8.43 8.41 0.88
CA GLU A 279 -7.20 8.08 0.18
C GLU A 279 -7.49 7.19 -1.04
N THR A 280 -6.54 7.10 -1.95
CA THR A 280 -6.57 6.20 -3.10
C THR A 280 -6.03 4.83 -2.70
N TRP A 281 -6.89 3.82 -2.69
CA TRP A 281 -6.46 2.43 -2.67
C TRP A 281 -5.78 2.09 -3.99
N SER A 282 -4.58 1.53 -3.94
CA SER A 282 -3.82 1.08 -5.11
C SER A 282 -3.44 -0.38 -4.90
N HIS A 283 -3.72 -1.23 -5.86
CA HIS A 283 -3.45 -2.66 -5.75
C HIS A 283 -2.87 -3.19 -7.06
N VAL A 284 -1.97 -4.15 -6.93
CA VAL A 284 -1.43 -4.93 -8.05
C VAL A 284 -1.79 -6.37 -7.81
N ASP A 285 -2.45 -7.00 -8.76
CA ASP A 285 -2.79 -8.42 -8.66
C ASP A 285 -1.97 -9.23 -9.67
N PRO A 286 -0.95 -9.96 -9.19
CA PRO A 286 -0.10 -10.77 -10.05
C PRO A 286 -0.74 -12.11 -10.44
N LEU A 287 -1.92 -12.44 -9.88
CA LEU A 287 -2.56 -13.74 -10.03
C LEU A 287 -3.87 -13.71 -10.87
N LEU A 288 -4.35 -12.51 -11.21
CA LEU A 288 -5.57 -12.38 -12.03
C LEU A 288 -5.32 -12.66 -13.51
#